data_4497418e113b86e057b526bde6817ecc
#
_entry.id   4497418e113b86e057b526bde6817ecc
#
_cell.length_a   1.000
_cell.length_b   1.000
_cell.length_c   1.000
_cell.angle_alpha   90.00
_cell.angle_beta   90.00
_cell.angle_gamma   90.00
#
_symmetry.space_group_name_H-M   'P 1'
#
loop_
_entity.id
_entity.type
_entity.pdbx_description
1 polymer ?
#
loop_
_entity_poly.entity_id
_entity_poly.type
_entity_poly.pdbx_seq_one_letter_code
_entity_poly.pdbx_strand_id
1 'polypeptide(L)' 'MTIFATTLHERGQLRPGVSVDDARDTLWTYNSAELYQLLVIERGWTPEHYGQWVAAALTAALL' A
#
# COMPACT_ATOMS: atom_id res chain seq x y z
N MET A 1 2.39 -3.83 9.70
CA MET A 1 2.48 -4.08 8.24
C MET A 1 3.26 -5.35 7.91
N THR A 2 4.32 -5.68 8.68
CA THR A 2 5.12 -6.89 8.43
C THR A 2 4.28 -8.16 8.51
N ILE A 3 3.38 -8.27 9.49
CA ILE A 3 2.51 -9.45 9.64
C ILE A 3 1.62 -9.63 8.41
N PHE A 4 1.08 -8.55 7.88
CA PHE A 4 0.22 -8.60 6.69
C PHE A 4 0.99 -9.06 5.45
N ALA A 5 2.19 -8.51 5.24
CA ALA A 5 3.04 -8.88 4.12
C ALA A 5 3.45 -10.36 4.21
N THR A 6 3.80 -10.84 5.40
CA THR A 6 4.15 -12.24 5.63
C THR A 6 2.97 -13.15 5.33
N THR A 7 1.76 -12.77 5.77
CA THR A 7 0.55 -13.54 5.50
C THR A 7 0.29 -13.65 4.00
N LEU A 8 0.42 -12.57 3.25
CA LEU A 8 0.24 -12.60 1.81
C LEU A 8 1.26 -13.50 1.13
N HIS A 9 2.51 -13.44 1.57
CA HIS A 9 3.58 -14.28 1.03
C HIS A 9 3.30 -15.76 1.29
N GLU A 10 2.93 -16.12 2.52
CA GLU A 10 2.64 -17.50 2.90
C GLU A 10 1.47 -18.09 2.12
N ARG A 11 0.50 -17.25 1.76
CA ARG A 11 -0.65 -17.68 0.97
C ARG A 11 -0.39 -17.68 -0.53
N GLY A 12 0.81 -17.29 -0.96
CA GLY A 12 1.15 -17.18 -2.38
C GLY A 12 0.37 -16.11 -3.11
N GLN A 13 -0.11 -15.08 -2.40
CA GLN A 13 -0.92 -14.01 -2.98
C GLN A 13 -0.11 -12.81 -3.44
N LEU A 14 1.17 -12.75 -3.09
CA LEU A 14 2.04 -11.68 -3.56
C LEU A 14 2.40 -11.89 -5.03
N ARG A 15 2.50 -10.77 -5.76
CA ARG A 15 2.97 -10.78 -7.14
C ARG A 15 4.32 -11.48 -7.24
N PRO A 16 4.56 -12.33 -8.26
CA PRO A 16 5.88 -12.91 -8.48
C PRO A 16 6.96 -11.84 -8.54
N GLY A 17 8.08 -12.09 -7.87
CA GLY A 17 9.19 -11.15 -7.80
C GLY A 17 9.12 -10.15 -6.64
N VAL A 18 8.01 -10.12 -5.90
CA VAL A 18 7.88 -9.25 -4.71
C VAL A 18 8.26 -10.06 -3.48
N SER A 19 9.32 -9.64 -2.80
CA SER A 19 9.72 -10.25 -1.54
C SER A 19 8.85 -9.74 -0.39
N VAL A 20 8.91 -10.46 0.75
CA VAL A 20 8.23 -9.99 1.97
C VAL A 20 8.75 -8.62 2.38
N ASP A 21 10.04 -8.38 2.26
CA ASP A 21 10.63 -7.08 2.60
C ASP A 21 10.11 -5.97 1.69
N ASP A 22 10.04 -6.22 0.38
CA ASP A 22 9.49 -5.24 -0.56
C ASP A 22 8.01 -4.97 -0.28
N ALA A 23 7.25 -6.01 0.01
CA ALA A 23 5.83 -5.87 0.35
C ALA A 23 5.65 -5.06 1.62
N ARG A 24 6.46 -5.31 2.64
CA ARG A 24 6.42 -4.56 3.90
C ARG A 24 6.72 -3.08 3.66
N ASP A 25 7.76 -2.78 2.89
CA ASP A 25 8.15 -1.41 2.62
C ASP A 25 7.11 -0.69 1.78
N THR A 26 6.50 -1.37 0.83
CA THR A 26 5.41 -0.81 0.01
C THR A 26 4.19 -0.48 0.89
N LEU A 27 3.77 -1.41 1.73
CA LEU A 27 2.65 -1.19 2.64
C LEU A 27 2.93 -0.03 3.60
N TRP A 28 4.14 0.03 4.12
CA TRP A 28 4.54 1.09 5.03
C TRP A 28 4.51 2.45 4.35
N THR A 29 5.00 2.52 3.11
CA THR A 29 5.02 3.77 2.34
C THR A 29 3.59 4.29 2.09
N TYR A 30 2.70 3.40 1.62
CA TYR A 30 1.33 3.81 1.32
C TYR A 30 0.48 4.04 2.57
N ASN A 31 0.94 3.60 3.73
CA ASN A 31 0.29 3.86 5.01
C ASN A 31 0.85 5.11 5.71
N SER A 32 1.70 5.87 5.05
CA SER A 32 2.34 7.04 5.62
C SER A 32 1.35 8.19 5.77
N ALA A 33 1.36 8.84 6.93
CA ALA A 33 0.58 10.05 7.15
C ALA A 33 1.00 11.19 6.23
N GLU A 34 2.23 11.17 5.76
CA GLU A 34 2.74 12.19 4.83
C GLU A 34 2.05 12.13 3.48
N LEU A 35 1.76 10.93 2.96
CA LEU A 35 1.01 10.80 1.71
C LEU A 35 -0.40 11.35 1.85
N TYR A 36 -1.06 11.06 2.95
CA TYR A 36 -2.39 11.59 3.22
C TYR A 36 -2.37 13.10 3.25
N GLN A 37 -1.40 13.69 3.96
CA GLN A 37 -1.28 15.14 4.04
C GLN A 37 -1.04 15.76 2.67
N LEU A 38 -0.16 15.19 1.87
CA LEU A 38 0.14 15.72 0.55
C LEU A 38 -1.07 15.68 -0.37
N LEU A 39 -1.80 14.58 -0.40
CA LEU A 39 -2.87 14.40 -1.36
C LEU A 39 -4.21 14.95 -0.86
N VAL A 40 -4.57 14.69 0.38
CA VAL A 40 -5.88 15.11 0.90
C VAL A 40 -5.83 16.57 1.36
N ILE A 41 -4.82 16.94 2.15
CA ILE A 41 -4.79 18.27 2.74
C ILE A 41 -4.30 19.29 1.74
N GLU A 42 -3.18 19.04 1.08
CA GLU A 42 -2.56 20.02 0.18
C GLU A 42 -3.13 20.02 -1.22
N ARG A 43 -3.43 18.85 -1.79
CA ARG A 43 -3.98 18.73 -3.14
C ARG A 43 -5.50 18.74 -3.18
N GLY A 44 -6.15 18.63 -2.03
CA GLY A 44 -7.61 18.72 -1.94
C GLY A 44 -8.36 17.45 -2.36
N TRP A 45 -7.71 16.29 -2.37
CA TRP A 45 -8.40 15.04 -2.63
C TRP A 45 -9.39 14.73 -1.52
N THR A 46 -10.50 14.09 -1.86
CA THR A 46 -11.38 13.56 -0.83
C THR A 46 -10.75 12.34 -0.16
N PRO A 47 -11.08 12.05 1.11
CA PRO A 47 -10.61 10.83 1.76
C PRO A 47 -10.99 9.57 0.99
N GLU A 48 -12.16 9.54 0.37
CA GLU A 48 -12.63 8.42 -0.44
C GLU A 48 -11.74 8.23 -1.67
N HIS A 49 -11.41 9.31 -2.37
CA HIS A 49 -10.52 9.26 -3.53
C HIS A 49 -9.14 8.75 -3.13
N TYR A 50 -8.62 9.25 -2.00
CA TYR A 50 -7.34 8.80 -1.48
C TYR A 50 -7.35 7.31 -1.18
N GLY A 51 -8.39 6.83 -0.49
CA GLY A 51 -8.53 5.41 -0.15
C GLY A 51 -8.58 4.51 -1.38
N GLN A 52 -9.32 4.92 -2.40
CA GLN A 52 -9.41 4.18 -3.66
C GLN A 52 -8.07 4.14 -4.38
N TRP A 53 -7.36 5.25 -4.39
CA TRP A 53 -6.05 5.33 -5.02
C TRP A 53 -5.04 4.43 -4.31
N VAL A 54 -5.00 4.45 -2.98
CA VAL A 54 -4.10 3.60 -2.20
C VAL A 54 -4.41 2.13 -2.43
N ALA A 55 -5.69 1.76 -2.40
CA ALA A 55 -6.09 0.37 -2.63
C ALA A 55 -5.69 -0.11 -4.02
N ALA A 56 -5.91 0.70 -5.05
CA ALA A 56 -5.52 0.36 -6.41
C ALA A 56 -4.00 0.24 -6.55
N ALA A 57 -3.26 1.16 -5.93
CA ALA A 57 -1.80 1.15 -5.99
C ALA A 57 -1.22 -0.07 -5.29
N LEU A 58 -1.73 -0.43 -4.13
CA LEU A 58 -1.29 -1.62 -3.39
C LEU A 58 -1.62 -2.89 -4.16
N THR A 59 -2.82 -2.97 -4.74
CA THR A 59 -3.21 -4.12 -5.55
C THR A 59 -2.27 -4.28 -6.74
N ALA A 60 -1.97 -3.21 -7.46
CA ALA A 60 -1.08 -3.25 -8.61
C ALA A 60 0.36 -3.60 -8.22
N ALA A 61 0.82 -3.14 -7.05
CA ALA A 61 2.20 -3.37 -6.62
C ALA A 61 2.41 -4.75 -6.01
N LEU A 62 1.42 -5.31 -5.31
CA LEU A 62 1.60 -6.51 -4.49
C LEU A 62 0.89 -7.73 -5.05
N LEU A 63 -0.22 -7.55 -5.74
CA LEU A 63 -1.07 -8.63 -6.23
C LEU A 63 -1.10 -8.64 -7.75
#